data_3dceba7cb80e13ed11c0968fe8286ce5
#
_entry.id   3dceba7cb80e13ed11c0968fe8286ce5
#
_cell.length_a   1.000
_cell.length_b   1.000
_cell.length_c   1.000
_cell.angle_alpha   90.00
_cell.angle_beta   90.00
_cell.angle_gamma   90.00
#
_symmetry.space_group_name_H-M   'P 1'
#
loop_
_entity.id
_entity.type
_entity.pdbx_description
1 polymer ?
#
loop_
_entity_poly.entity_id
_entity_poly.type
_entity_poly.pdbx_seq_one_letter_code
_entity_poly.pdbx_strand_id
1 'polypeptide(L)'
;MNHIDYFKLQARNLHRDYKTQEPYMENGKKYYRYHPKYFDIDAIFTDWCEDLSIEENFTYMKAQHLIAKMLGFKKWDNLLKAPEDQLDFLHLVFDNAHHANLEEWEVYMDGFYEMNPNSPPLNFQSQKAIYEQIFIEQNLCSDFIPYKLDCQKERDKMNPNGTFLMKSHY
;
A
#
# COMPACT_ATOMS: atom_id res chain seq x y z
N MET A 1 18.12 6.75 6.54
CA MET A 1 16.95 7.55 6.12
C MET A 1 15.85 7.32 7.17
N ASN A 2 15.32 8.37 7.75
CA ASN A 2 14.20 8.21 8.70
C ASN A 2 12.90 7.85 7.95
N HIS A 3 11.88 7.39 8.68
CA HIS A 3 10.62 6.93 8.07
C HIS A 3 9.89 8.06 7.31
N ILE A 4 9.92 9.29 7.81
CA ILE A 4 9.30 10.44 7.12
C ILE A 4 9.98 10.71 5.77
N ASP A 5 11.32 10.67 5.72
CA ASP A 5 12.05 10.87 4.47
C ASP A 5 11.82 9.72 3.49
N TYR A 6 11.67 8.48 4.00
CA TYR A 6 11.25 7.35 3.20
C TYR A 6 9.90 7.59 2.55
N PHE A 7 8.87 7.97 3.31
CA PHE A 7 7.53 8.23 2.74
C PHE A 7 7.49 9.45 1.82
N LYS A 8 8.30 10.49 2.08
CA LYS A 8 8.52 11.58 1.11
C LYS A 8 9.10 11.08 -0.21
N LEU A 9 10.04 10.14 -0.14
CA LEU A 9 10.60 9.50 -1.34
C LEU A 9 9.54 8.70 -2.09
N GLN A 10 8.69 7.94 -1.40
CA GLN A 10 7.59 7.22 -2.02
C GLN A 10 6.61 8.17 -2.74
N ALA A 11 6.25 9.30 -2.11
CA ALA A 11 5.41 10.31 -2.74
C ALA A 11 6.07 10.94 -3.99
N ARG A 12 7.39 11.17 -3.98
CA ARG A 12 8.13 11.64 -5.15
C ARG A 12 8.14 10.59 -6.27
N ASN A 13 8.32 9.32 -5.92
CA ASN A 13 8.32 8.22 -6.89
C ASN A 13 6.94 8.08 -7.54
N LEU A 14 5.87 8.14 -6.76
CA LEU A 14 4.51 8.12 -7.27
C LEU A 14 4.24 9.30 -8.22
N HIS A 15 4.61 10.52 -7.83
CA HIS A 15 4.46 11.70 -8.67
C HIS A 15 5.33 11.65 -9.94
N ARG A 16 6.51 11.04 -9.88
CA ARG A 16 7.37 10.80 -11.03
C ARG A 16 6.72 9.85 -12.04
N ASP A 17 6.16 8.76 -11.56
CA ASP A 17 5.47 7.79 -12.40
C ASP A 17 4.22 8.38 -13.04
N TYR A 18 3.48 9.22 -12.31
CA TYR A 18 2.39 10.01 -12.89
C TYR A 18 2.85 10.90 -14.05
N LYS A 19 4.03 11.54 -13.94
CA LYS A 19 4.56 12.41 -14.99
C LYS A 19 4.98 11.69 -16.28
N THR A 20 5.00 10.37 -16.29
CA THR A 20 5.20 9.59 -17.52
C THR A 20 3.93 9.53 -18.39
N GLN A 21 2.87 10.21 -17.99
CA GLN A 21 1.55 10.26 -18.61
C GLN A 21 1.63 10.67 -20.08
N GLU A 22 1.03 9.85 -20.95
CA GLU A 22 0.82 10.11 -22.37
C GLU A 22 -0.67 10.06 -22.70
N PRO A 23 -1.28 11.17 -23.15
CA PRO A 23 -2.69 11.17 -23.53
C PRO A 23 -2.90 10.42 -24.84
N TYR A 24 -4.01 9.69 -24.95
CA TYR A 24 -4.47 9.11 -26.20
C TYR A 24 -5.99 9.18 -26.31
N MET A 25 -6.50 9.07 -27.54
CA MET A 25 -7.93 9.09 -27.82
C MET A 25 -8.42 7.71 -28.24
N GLU A 26 -9.52 7.26 -27.64
CA GLU A 26 -10.18 6.02 -28.01
C GLU A 26 -11.71 6.25 -27.97
N ASN A 27 -12.40 5.92 -29.07
CA ASN A 27 -13.86 6.12 -29.20
C ASN A 27 -14.34 7.54 -28.83
N GLY A 28 -13.55 8.57 -29.17
CA GLY A 28 -13.87 9.97 -28.88
C GLY A 28 -13.66 10.39 -27.42
N LYS A 29 -13.10 9.53 -26.58
CA LYS A 29 -12.77 9.82 -25.18
C LYS A 29 -11.26 9.88 -25.00
N LYS A 30 -10.82 10.77 -24.10
CA LYS A 30 -9.43 10.93 -23.73
C LYS A 30 -9.07 9.97 -22.61
N TYR A 31 -8.00 9.23 -22.80
CA TYR A 31 -7.39 8.34 -21.82
C TYR A 31 -5.92 8.67 -21.65
N TYR A 32 -5.29 8.08 -20.63
CA TYR A 32 -3.88 8.26 -20.34
C TYR A 32 -3.18 6.91 -20.26
N ARG A 33 -1.97 6.84 -20.83
CA ARG A 33 -1.04 5.72 -20.68
C ARG A 33 0.12 6.16 -19.83
N TYR A 34 0.59 5.29 -18.94
CA TYR A 34 1.73 5.53 -18.06
C TYR A 34 2.87 4.58 -18.38
N HIS A 35 4.11 5.02 -18.09
CA HIS A 35 5.33 4.20 -18.16
C HIS A 35 5.98 4.16 -16.77
N PRO A 36 5.33 3.54 -15.78
CA PRO A 36 5.74 3.61 -14.39
C PRO A 36 6.98 2.76 -14.11
N LYS A 37 7.75 3.18 -13.11
CA LYS A 37 8.91 2.46 -12.59
C LYS A 37 8.70 1.93 -11.17
N TYR A 38 7.88 2.61 -10.37
CA TYR A 38 7.75 2.37 -8.94
C TYR A 38 6.35 1.91 -8.53
N PHE A 39 5.31 2.46 -9.17
CA PHE A 39 3.92 2.25 -8.77
C PHE A 39 3.02 1.88 -9.95
N ASP A 40 2.05 1.03 -9.71
CA ASP A 40 0.96 0.74 -10.63
C ASP A 40 -0.03 1.92 -10.61
N ILE A 41 0.20 2.88 -11.51
CA ILE A 41 -0.57 4.13 -11.56
C ILE A 41 -2.03 3.87 -11.94
N ASP A 42 -2.29 2.95 -12.86
CA ASP A 42 -3.65 2.63 -13.30
C ASP A 42 -4.47 2.04 -12.15
N ALA A 43 -3.88 1.11 -11.39
CA ALA A 43 -4.54 0.54 -10.21
C ALA A 43 -4.79 1.61 -9.13
N ILE A 44 -3.82 2.48 -8.86
CA ILE A 44 -3.95 3.56 -7.86
C ILE A 44 -5.07 4.53 -8.23
N PHE A 45 -5.13 4.99 -9.48
CA PHE A 45 -6.21 5.91 -9.91
C PHE A 45 -7.57 5.24 -9.93
N THR A 46 -7.64 3.96 -10.25
CA THR A 46 -8.87 3.19 -10.20
C THR A 46 -9.42 3.06 -8.77
N ASP A 47 -8.54 2.76 -7.80
CA ASP A 47 -8.96 2.43 -6.44
C ASP A 47 -9.12 3.66 -5.54
N TRP A 48 -8.32 4.72 -5.77
CA TRP A 48 -8.22 5.86 -4.87
C TRP A 48 -8.73 7.19 -5.44
N CYS A 49 -8.94 7.28 -6.75
CA CYS A 49 -9.30 8.52 -7.43
C CYS A 49 -10.57 8.32 -8.26
N GLU A 50 -11.73 8.55 -7.64
CA GLU A 50 -13.03 8.41 -8.30
C GLU A 50 -13.28 9.46 -9.39
N ASP A 51 -12.55 10.58 -9.37
CA ASP A 51 -12.74 11.72 -10.26
C ASP A 51 -11.56 11.84 -11.26
N LEU A 52 -11.89 11.73 -12.55
CA LEU A 52 -10.94 11.92 -13.65
C LEU A 52 -10.20 13.28 -13.60
N SER A 53 -10.80 14.31 -12.99
CA SER A 53 -10.15 15.61 -12.79
C SER A 53 -8.90 15.53 -11.91
N ILE A 54 -8.81 14.55 -11.01
CA ILE A 54 -7.65 14.28 -10.18
C ILE A 54 -6.50 13.76 -11.04
N GLU A 55 -6.77 12.87 -11.98
CA GLU A 55 -5.80 12.33 -12.93
C GLU A 55 -5.22 13.43 -13.84
N GLU A 56 -6.03 14.38 -14.27
CA GLU A 56 -5.56 15.49 -15.11
C GLU A 56 -4.69 16.50 -14.37
N ASN A 57 -4.81 16.60 -13.04
CA ASN A 57 -4.10 17.57 -12.21
C ASN A 57 -3.55 16.96 -10.91
N PHE A 58 -2.77 15.89 -11.04
CA PHE A 58 -2.16 15.22 -9.90
C PHE A 58 -0.83 15.88 -9.53
N THR A 59 -0.82 16.60 -8.42
CA THR A 59 0.35 17.31 -7.90
C THR A 59 1.15 16.46 -6.92
N TYR A 60 2.39 16.87 -6.61
CA TYR A 60 3.19 16.23 -5.56
C TYR A 60 2.49 16.23 -4.19
N MET A 61 1.78 17.30 -3.85
CA MET A 61 0.99 17.36 -2.62
C MET A 61 -0.13 16.31 -2.61
N LYS A 62 -0.79 16.09 -3.74
CA LYS A 62 -1.79 15.01 -3.87
C LYS A 62 -1.13 13.63 -3.73
N ALA A 63 0.07 13.44 -4.27
CA ALA A 63 0.83 12.20 -4.08
C ALA A 63 1.18 11.96 -2.60
N GLN A 64 1.58 12.99 -1.85
CA GLN A 64 1.80 12.90 -0.41
C GLN A 64 0.53 12.48 0.35
N HIS A 65 -0.60 13.12 0.06
CA HIS A 65 -1.88 12.77 0.68
C HIS A 65 -2.31 11.34 0.35
N LEU A 66 -2.04 10.89 -0.86
CA LEU A 66 -2.39 9.53 -1.29
C LEU A 66 -1.53 8.47 -0.58
N ILE A 67 -0.22 8.69 -0.46
CA ILE A 67 0.66 7.83 0.34
C ILE A 67 0.17 7.77 1.80
N ALA A 68 -0.17 8.93 2.40
CA ALA A 68 -0.72 8.97 3.76
C ALA A 68 -2.02 8.14 3.89
N LYS A 69 -2.92 8.24 2.93
CA LYS A 69 -4.17 7.46 2.92
C LYS A 69 -3.91 5.95 2.81
N MET A 70 -2.98 5.52 1.97
CA MET A 70 -2.58 4.10 1.87
C MET A 70 -2.03 3.55 3.19
N LEU A 71 -1.53 4.42 4.05
CA LEU A 71 -1.03 4.11 5.40
C LEU A 71 -2.07 4.32 6.51
N GLY A 72 -3.34 4.53 6.16
CA GLY A 72 -4.43 4.69 7.10
C GLY A 72 -4.59 6.10 7.69
N PHE A 73 -3.86 7.10 7.21
CA PHE A 73 -4.00 8.49 7.66
C PHE A 73 -4.97 9.28 6.77
N LYS A 74 -5.72 10.20 7.35
CA LYS A 74 -6.62 11.09 6.61
C LYS A 74 -5.86 12.10 5.73
N LYS A 75 -4.72 12.59 6.20
CA LYS A 75 -3.91 13.64 5.56
C LYS A 75 -2.43 13.40 5.79
N TRP A 76 -1.60 13.99 4.94
CA TRP A 76 -0.15 13.99 5.10
C TRP A 76 0.32 14.54 6.45
N ASP A 77 -0.29 15.63 6.94
CA ASP A 77 0.06 16.23 8.23
C ASP A 77 -0.15 15.28 9.42
N ASN A 78 -1.10 14.33 9.33
CA ASN A 78 -1.30 13.31 10.35
C ASN A 78 -0.14 12.30 10.35
N LEU A 79 0.34 11.90 9.19
CA LEU A 79 1.51 11.05 9.05
C LEU A 79 2.75 11.71 9.65
N LEU A 80 2.98 13.01 9.39
CA LEU A 80 4.13 13.74 9.93
C LEU A 80 4.17 13.82 11.45
N LYS A 81 3.01 13.67 12.11
CA LYS A 81 2.86 13.71 13.59
C LYS A 81 2.76 12.33 14.21
N ALA A 82 2.81 11.27 13.41
CA ALA A 82 2.71 9.91 13.92
C ALA A 82 3.93 9.54 14.78
N PRO A 83 3.75 8.72 15.84
CA PRO A 83 4.85 8.19 16.63
C PRO A 83 5.84 7.38 15.78
N GLU A 84 7.11 7.38 16.17
CA GLU A 84 8.18 6.70 15.45
C GLU A 84 7.94 5.19 15.32
N ASP A 85 7.46 4.55 16.37
CA ASP A 85 7.13 3.10 16.37
C ASP A 85 5.97 2.76 15.43
N GLN A 86 4.98 3.66 15.28
CA GLN A 86 3.93 3.53 14.28
C GLN A 86 4.49 3.66 12.87
N LEU A 87 5.35 4.64 12.63
CA LEU A 87 5.97 4.84 11.32
C LEU A 87 6.89 3.67 10.95
N ASP A 88 7.63 3.11 11.91
CA ASP A 88 8.48 1.93 11.72
C ASP A 88 7.64 0.70 11.30
N PHE A 89 6.52 0.47 11.98
CA PHE A 89 5.59 -0.59 11.64
C PHE A 89 4.98 -0.40 10.23
N LEU A 90 4.48 0.79 9.94
CA LEU A 90 3.87 1.10 8.64
C LEU A 90 4.88 1.04 7.48
N HIS A 91 6.14 1.40 7.73
CA HIS A 91 7.23 1.24 6.76
C HIS A 91 7.43 -0.25 6.43
N LEU A 92 7.47 -1.11 7.45
CA LEU A 92 7.59 -2.56 7.25
C LEU A 92 6.43 -3.10 6.41
N VAL A 93 5.19 -2.76 6.75
CA VAL A 93 3.99 -3.21 6.01
C VAL A 93 4.01 -2.72 4.56
N PHE A 94 4.37 -1.46 4.35
CA PHE A 94 4.41 -0.85 3.01
C PHE A 94 5.44 -1.50 2.09
N ASP A 95 6.61 -1.86 2.61
CA ASP A 95 7.67 -2.54 1.85
C ASP A 95 7.41 -4.03 1.65
N ASN A 96 6.54 -4.63 2.46
CA ASN A 96 6.22 -6.05 2.42
C ASN A 96 4.76 -6.31 2.01
N ALA A 97 4.15 -5.40 1.26
CA ALA A 97 2.76 -5.52 0.83
C ALA A 97 2.48 -6.76 -0.05
N HIS A 98 3.51 -7.43 -0.56
CA HIS A 98 3.41 -8.73 -1.24
C HIS A 98 3.12 -9.90 -0.28
N HIS A 99 3.42 -9.74 1.00
CA HIS A 99 3.02 -10.68 2.05
C HIS A 99 1.63 -10.35 2.61
N ALA A 100 1.41 -9.11 3.01
CA ALA A 100 0.11 -8.58 3.40
C ALA A 100 0.16 -7.04 3.36
N ASN A 101 -0.87 -6.40 2.81
CA ASN A 101 -1.03 -4.95 2.88
C ASN A 101 -1.65 -4.52 4.23
N LEU A 102 -1.82 -3.22 4.44
CA LEU A 102 -2.38 -2.70 5.69
C LEU A 102 -3.82 -3.18 5.94
N GLU A 103 -4.65 -3.27 4.90
CA GLU A 103 -6.03 -3.73 5.02
C GLU A 103 -6.10 -5.21 5.46
N GLU A 104 -5.27 -6.07 4.87
CA GLU A 104 -5.18 -7.48 5.28
C GLU A 104 -4.69 -7.61 6.74
N TRP A 105 -3.73 -6.76 7.14
CA TRP A 105 -3.29 -6.69 8.52
C TRP A 105 -4.42 -6.27 9.48
N GLU A 106 -5.19 -5.23 9.12
CA GLU A 106 -6.33 -4.76 9.93
C GLU A 106 -7.38 -5.86 10.09
N VAL A 107 -7.73 -6.56 9.00
CA VAL A 107 -8.65 -7.72 9.05
C VAL A 107 -8.12 -8.83 9.96
N TYR A 108 -6.81 -9.13 9.89
CA TYR A 108 -6.18 -10.10 10.78
C TYR A 108 -6.30 -9.68 12.26
N MET A 109 -6.05 -8.41 12.57
CA MET A 109 -6.13 -7.87 13.92
C MET A 109 -7.57 -7.84 14.45
N ASP A 110 -8.54 -7.52 13.60
CA ASP A 110 -9.97 -7.59 13.98
C ASP A 110 -10.35 -9.02 14.39
N GLY A 111 -9.96 -10.02 13.60
CA GLY A 111 -10.17 -11.43 13.96
C GLY A 111 -9.46 -11.84 15.26
N PHE A 112 -8.25 -11.31 15.50
CA PHE A 112 -7.55 -11.54 16.77
C PHE A 112 -8.34 -10.99 17.97
N TYR A 113 -8.86 -9.78 17.88
CA TYR A 113 -9.64 -9.17 18.98
C TYR A 113 -11.03 -9.80 19.16
N GLU A 114 -11.66 -10.26 18.08
CA GLU A 114 -12.90 -11.04 18.18
C GLU A 114 -12.72 -12.31 18.99
N MET A 115 -11.61 -13.02 18.77
CA MET A 115 -11.28 -14.24 19.51
C MET A 115 -10.76 -13.95 20.93
N ASN A 116 -10.24 -12.76 21.18
CA ASN A 116 -9.62 -12.35 22.43
C ASN A 116 -10.21 -11.03 22.94
N PRO A 117 -11.52 -10.96 23.27
CA PRO A 117 -12.22 -9.70 23.54
C PRO A 117 -11.72 -8.93 24.77
N ASN A 118 -10.98 -9.58 25.67
CA ASN A 118 -10.38 -8.97 26.85
C ASN A 118 -8.89 -8.59 26.65
N SER A 119 -8.35 -8.80 25.45
CA SER A 119 -6.96 -8.44 25.16
C SER A 119 -6.82 -6.91 25.06
N PRO A 120 -5.85 -6.30 25.74
CA PRO A 120 -5.59 -4.87 25.57
C PRO A 120 -5.09 -4.56 24.15
N PRO A 121 -5.27 -3.32 23.67
CA PRO A 121 -4.71 -2.90 22.40
C PRO A 121 -3.19 -3.14 22.35
N LEU A 122 -2.72 -3.75 21.26
CA LEU A 122 -1.29 -4.00 21.07
C LEU A 122 -0.57 -2.71 20.66
N ASN A 123 0.60 -2.45 21.23
CA ASN A 123 1.46 -1.38 20.78
C ASN A 123 2.09 -1.72 19.41
N PHE A 124 2.65 -0.73 18.71
CA PHE A 124 3.17 -0.93 17.36
C PHE A 124 4.38 -1.87 17.30
N GLN A 125 5.20 -1.93 18.33
CA GLN A 125 6.31 -2.89 18.41
C GLN A 125 5.81 -4.34 18.46
N SER A 126 4.76 -4.61 19.24
CA SER A 126 4.13 -5.92 19.26
C SER A 126 3.43 -6.25 17.96
N GLN A 127 2.73 -5.29 17.34
CA GLN A 127 2.11 -5.46 16.03
C GLN A 127 3.17 -5.79 14.97
N LYS A 128 4.31 -5.09 14.97
CA LYS A 128 5.43 -5.35 14.06
C LYS A 128 5.95 -6.78 14.21
N ALA A 129 6.20 -7.23 15.44
CA ALA A 129 6.70 -8.57 15.71
C ALA A 129 5.72 -9.66 15.23
N ILE A 130 4.41 -9.46 15.43
CA ILE A 130 3.38 -10.38 14.96
C ILE A 130 3.31 -10.39 13.43
N TYR A 131 3.36 -9.24 12.77
CA TYR A 131 3.37 -9.14 11.32
C TYR A 131 4.56 -9.88 10.72
N GLU A 132 5.77 -9.67 11.26
CA GLU A 132 6.97 -10.38 10.84
C GLU A 132 6.82 -11.89 10.98
N GLN A 133 6.36 -12.37 12.13
CA GLN A 133 6.21 -13.79 12.42
C GLN A 133 5.13 -14.46 11.57
N ILE A 134 3.99 -13.83 11.37
CA ILE A 134 2.84 -14.45 10.70
C ILE A 134 2.93 -14.30 9.18
N PHE A 135 3.30 -13.14 8.66
CA PHE A 135 3.26 -12.87 7.23
C PHE A 135 4.61 -13.06 6.54
N ILE A 136 5.70 -12.57 7.13
CA ILE A 136 7.02 -12.63 6.50
C ILE A 136 7.67 -14.00 6.73
N GLU A 137 7.84 -14.44 7.97
CA GLU A 137 8.53 -15.71 8.28
C GLU A 137 7.80 -16.94 7.74
N GLN A 138 6.47 -16.91 7.72
CA GLN A 138 5.67 -17.97 7.12
C GLN A 138 5.53 -17.85 5.60
N ASN A 139 6.10 -16.81 5.02
CA ASN A 139 6.09 -16.53 3.59
C ASN A 139 4.67 -16.55 2.99
N LEU A 140 3.72 -15.91 3.66
CA LEU A 140 2.35 -15.77 3.17
C LEU A 140 2.33 -14.81 1.98
N CYS A 141 1.44 -15.10 1.02
CA CYS A 141 1.26 -14.27 -0.17
C CYS A 141 -0.03 -13.47 -0.05
N SER A 142 0.04 -12.16 -0.27
CA SER A 142 -1.13 -11.28 -0.28
C SER A 142 -2.17 -11.70 -1.32
N ASP A 143 -3.45 -11.65 -0.96
CA ASP A 143 -4.57 -11.85 -1.87
C ASP A 143 -4.73 -10.67 -2.83
N PHE A 144 -4.28 -9.48 -2.45
CA PHE A 144 -4.34 -8.26 -3.25
C PHE A 144 -3.06 -8.02 -4.05
N ILE A 145 -3.20 -7.39 -5.21
CA ILE A 145 -2.06 -6.95 -6.02
C ILE A 145 -1.50 -5.67 -5.38
N PRO A 146 -0.23 -5.64 -4.94
CA PRO A 146 0.36 -4.45 -4.36
C PRO A 146 0.46 -3.30 -5.38
N TYR A 147 0.35 -2.05 -4.91
CA TYR A 147 0.56 -0.87 -5.77
C TYR A 147 2.03 -0.63 -6.13
N LYS A 148 2.97 -1.08 -5.30
CA LYS A 148 4.42 -1.00 -5.60
C LYS A 148 4.81 -2.10 -6.58
N LEU A 149 5.47 -1.71 -7.68
CA LEU A 149 5.87 -2.65 -8.74
C LEU A 149 6.96 -3.64 -8.29
N ASP A 150 7.82 -3.26 -7.35
CA ASP A 150 8.78 -4.18 -6.73
C ASP A 150 8.07 -5.27 -5.91
N CYS A 151 7.06 -4.89 -5.13
CA CYS A 151 6.22 -5.84 -4.40
C CYS A 151 5.41 -6.75 -5.35
N GLN A 152 4.92 -6.24 -6.47
CA GLN A 152 4.27 -7.09 -7.49
C GLN A 152 5.21 -8.16 -8.01
N LYS A 153 6.46 -7.82 -8.30
CA LYS A 153 7.48 -8.79 -8.75
C LYS A 153 7.78 -9.85 -7.70
N GLU A 154 7.88 -9.47 -6.42
CA GLU A 154 8.08 -10.44 -5.33
C GLU A 154 6.85 -11.36 -5.18
N ARG A 155 5.64 -10.80 -5.25
CA ARG A 155 4.40 -11.57 -5.23
C ARG A 155 4.32 -12.59 -6.37
N ASP A 156 4.69 -12.19 -7.58
CA ASP A 156 4.69 -13.09 -8.76
C ASP A 156 5.69 -14.24 -8.59
N LYS A 157 6.83 -14.01 -7.95
CA LYS A 157 7.79 -15.08 -7.60
C LYS A 157 7.22 -16.06 -6.58
N MET A 158 6.44 -15.56 -5.61
CA MET A 158 5.81 -16.38 -4.58
C MET A 158 4.66 -17.23 -5.15
N ASN A 159 3.97 -16.75 -6.17
CA ASN A 159 2.82 -17.42 -6.80
C ASN A 159 2.91 -17.40 -8.34
N PRO A 160 3.86 -18.15 -8.93
CA PRO A 160 4.14 -18.10 -10.37
C PRO A 160 2.98 -18.59 -11.25
N ASN A 161 2.02 -19.34 -10.69
CA ASN A 161 0.90 -19.93 -11.44
C ASN A 161 -0.41 -19.12 -11.28
N GLY A 162 -0.39 -17.99 -10.56
CA GLY A 162 -1.58 -17.17 -10.35
C GLY A 162 -2.76 -17.83 -9.63
N THR A 163 -2.55 -19.04 -9.08
CA THR A 163 -3.57 -19.81 -8.40
C THR A 163 -3.57 -19.42 -6.93
N PHE A 164 -4.47 -18.51 -6.53
CA PHE A 164 -4.74 -18.27 -5.11
C PHE A 164 -5.45 -19.50 -4.55
N LEU A 165 -4.73 -20.26 -3.76
CA LEU A 165 -5.38 -21.15 -2.81
C LEU A 165 -5.92 -20.23 -1.71
N MET A 166 -7.20 -19.89 -1.76
CA MET A 166 -7.92 -19.45 -0.56
C MET A 166 -7.73 -20.56 0.47
N LYS A 167 -6.72 -20.42 1.31
CA LYS A 167 -6.66 -21.15 2.55
C LYS A 167 -7.61 -20.43 3.49
N SER A 168 -8.88 -20.87 3.47
CA SER A 168 -9.79 -20.61 4.58
C SER A 168 -9.14 -21.17 5.84
N HIS A 169 -8.54 -20.31 6.62
CA HIS A 169 -8.16 -20.58 7.99
C HIS A 169 -9.29 -20.03 8.86
N TYR A 170 -10.30 -20.85 9.03
CA TYR A 170 -11.23 -20.76 10.15
C TYR A 170 -10.69 -21.62 11.30
#